data_4bd2f3b1e8e4806daa59ae27bfd6cecc
#
_entry.id   4bd2f3b1e8e4806daa59ae27bfd6cecc
#
_cell.length_a   1.000
_cell.length_b   1.000
_cell.length_c   1.000
_cell.angle_alpha   90.00
_cell.angle_beta   90.00
_cell.angle_gamma   90.00
#
_symmetry.space_group_name_H-M   'P 1'
#
loop_
_entity.id
_entity.type
_entity.pdbx_description
1 polymer ?
#
loop_
_entity_poly.entity_id
_entity_poly.type
_entity_poly.pdbx_seq_one_letter_code
_entity_poly.pdbx_strand_id
1 'polypeptide(L)'
;MNGHLAGDDVLRELAPIFLETTRKTDFVARYGGEEFAIILPDTVIEGGLRVALYIQQAIRTKKWLYADALPCKTITMSLGIVSYPKDALLKEELIGKADEAMYHAKKTGKNKICYFDKNKIVDYKEEGIG
;
A
#
# COMPACT_ATOMS: atom_id res chain seq x y z
N MET A 1 -4.35 -26.30 3.51
CA MET A 1 -3.29 -25.35 3.28
C MET A 1 -3.34 -24.19 4.24
N ASN A 2 -2.43 -24.20 5.11
CA ASN A 2 -2.44 -23.21 6.18
C ASN A 2 -2.16 -21.79 5.68
N GLY A 3 -1.36 -21.65 4.65
CA GLY A 3 -1.03 -20.33 4.11
C GLY A 3 -2.22 -19.58 3.57
N HIS A 4 -3.15 -20.30 2.94
CA HIS A 4 -4.33 -19.65 2.38
C HIS A 4 -5.26 -19.14 3.49
N LEU A 5 -5.46 -19.95 4.52
CA LEU A 5 -6.28 -19.53 5.65
C LEU A 5 -5.65 -18.37 6.40
N ALA A 6 -4.34 -18.43 6.61
CA ALA A 6 -3.62 -17.33 7.25
C ALA A 6 -3.74 -16.05 6.44
N GLY A 7 -3.72 -16.16 5.10
CA GLY A 7 -3.89 -15.02 4.24
C GLY A 7 -5.25 -14.34 4.42
N ASP A 8 -6.33 -15.14 4.48
CA ASP A 8 -7.66 -14.59 4.70
C ASP A 8 -7.79 -13.92 6.07
N ASP A 9 -7.17 -14.49 7.08
CA ASP A 9 -7.20 -13.92 8.42
C ASP A 9 -6.42 -12.60 8.46
N VAL A 10 -5.28 -12.54 7.77
CA VAL A 10 -4.52 -11.30 7.65
C VAL A 10 -5.36 -10.22 6.97
N LEU A 11 -6.08 -10.57 5.91
CA LEU A 11 -6.93 -9.62 5.21
C LEU A 11 -8.02 -9.05 6.12
N ARG A 12 -8.60 -9.88 6.99
CA ARG A 12 -9.60 -9.41 7.94
C ARG A 12 -9.02 -8.42 8.94
N GLU A 13 -7.77 -8.62 9.33
CA GLU A 13 -7.14 -7.70 10.26
C GLU A 13 -6.63 -6.44 9.58
N LEU A 14 -6.42 -6.46 8.27
CA LEU A 14 -6.05 -5.27 7.50
C LEU A 14 -7.20 -4.30 7.31
N ALA A 15 -8.41 -4.81 7.18
CA ALA A 15 -9.56 -3.96 6.87
C ALA A 15 -9.74 -2.81 7.87
N PRO A 16 -9.67 -3.02 9.19
CA PRO A 16 -9.77 -1.90 10.13
C PRO A 16 -8.71 -0.83 9.90
N ILE A 17 -7.48 -1.24 9.56
CA ILE A 17 -6.40 -0.28 9.29
C ILE A 17 -6.77 0.62 8.11
N PHE A 18 -7.25 0.03 7.04
CA PHE A 18 -7.65 0.82 5.86
C PHE A 18 -8.81 1.77 6.20
N LEU A 19 -9.79 1.28 6.96
CA LEU A 19 -10.93 2.11 7.32
C LEU A 19 -10.56 3.27 8.23
N GLU A 20 -9.58 3.08 9.11
CA GLU A 20 -9.13 4.12 10.01
C GLU A 20 -8.27 5.17 9.30
N THR A 21 -7.60 4.79 8.24
CA THR A 21 -6.67 5.69 7.56
C THR A 21 -7.29 6.39 6.37
N THR A 22 -8.48 6.00 5.95
CA THR A 22 -9.15 6.61 4.81
C THR A 22 -10.39 7.39 5.24
N ARG A 23 -10.80 8.33 4.38
CA ARG A 23 -11.99 9.14 4.61
C ARG A 23 -13.20 8.41 4.04
N LYS A 24 -14.40 8.87 4.40
CA LYS A 24 -15.64 8.30 3.86
C LYS A 24 -15.74 8.46 2.34
N THR A 25 -15.09 9.46 1.79
CA THR A 25 -15.06 9.71 0.35
C THR A 25 -14.01 8.89 -0.39
N ASP A 26 -13.15 8.21 0.34
CA ASP A 26 -12.13 7.36 -0.28
C ASP A 26 -12.70 5.97 -0.54
N PHE A 27 -12.08 5.26 -1.47
CA PHE A 27 -12.53 3.92 -1.84
C PHE A 27 -11.42 2.93 -1.59
N VAL A 28 -11.77 1.82 -0.93
CA VAL A 28 -10.84 0.73 -0.69
C VAL A 28 -11.44 -0.52 -1.32
N ALA A 29 -10.67 -1.19 -2.15
CA ALA A 29 -11.13 -2.38 -2.83
C ALA A 29 -10.04 -3.44 -2.83
N ARG A 30 -10.45 -4.70 -2.72
CA ARG A 30 -9.53 -5.80 -2.92
C ARG A 30 -9.42 -6.02 -4.43
N TYR A 31 -8.23 -5.79 -4.96
CA TYR A 31 -8.03 -5.84 -6.40
C TYR A 31 -7.82 -7.27 -6.91
N GLY A 32 -7.13 -8.08 -6.15
CA GLY A 32 -6.93 -9.48 -6.50
C GLY A 32 -5.97 -10.11 -5.51
N GLY A 33 -6.14 -11.41 -5.24
CA GLY A 33 -5.26 -12.13 -4.34
C GLY A 33 -5.02 -11.38 -3.04
N GLU A 34 -3.80 -10.92 -2.87
CA GLU A 34 -3.38 -10.19 -1.67
C GLU A 34 -3.23 -8.70 -1.94
N GLU A 35 -3.76 -8.20 -3.05
CA GLU A 35 -3.59 -6.82 -3.46
C GLU A 35 -4.82 -5.99 -3.18
N PHE A 36 -4.60 -4.75 -2.76
CA PHE A 36 -5.65 -3.78 -2.51
C PHE A 36 -5.39 -2.53 -3.32
N ALA A 37 -6.47 -1.88 -3.71
CA ALA A 37 -6.40 -0.57 -4.36
C ALA A 37 -7.14 0.43 -3.49
N ILE A 38 -6.56 1.60 -3.34
CA ILE A 38 -7.17 2.69 -2.59
C ILE A 38 -7.22 3.91 -3.48
N ILE A 39 -8.38 4.51 -3.58
CA ILE A 39 -8.58 5.71 -4.38
C ILE A 39 -8.87 6.86 -3.43
N LEU A 40 -8.07 7.91 -3.53
CA LEU A 40 -8.16 9.08 -2.67
C LEU A 40 -8.57 10.29 -3.51
N PRO A 41 -9.87 10.56 -3.65
CA PRO A 41 -10.33 11.73 -4.42
C PRO A 41 -9.81 13.03 -3.81
N ASP A 42 -9.58 14.02 -4.67
CA ASP A 42 -9.18 15.36 -4.25
C ASP A 42 -7.98 15.37 -3.30
N THR A 43 -7.01 14.51 -3.59
CA THR A 43 -5.83 14.37 -2.74
C THR A 43 -4.59 14.51 -3.60
N VAL A 44 -3.70 15.42 -3.21
CA VAL A 44 -2.42 15.58 -3.90
C VAL A 44 -1.46 14.47 -3.49
N ILE A 45 -0.38 14.32 -4.26
CA ILE A 45 0.57 13.22 -4.05
C ILE A 45 1.12 13.19 -2.61
N GLU A 46 1.39 14.35 -2.04
CA GLU A 46 1.89 14.44 -0.67
C GLU A 46 0.91 13.84 0.33
N GLY A 47 -0.38 14.08 0.12
CA GLY A 47 -1.42 13.47 0.95
C GLY A 47 -1.49 11.97 0.79
N GLY A 48 -1.36 11.50 -0.45
CA GLY A 48 -1.35 10.07 -0.72
C GLY A 48 -0.16 9.37 -0.09
N LEU A 49 1.00 9.99 -0.18
CA LEU A 49 2.22 9.44 0.44
C LEU A 49 2.08 9.37 1.96
N ARG A 50 1.43 10.37 2.55
CA ARG A 50 1.20 10.39 4.00
C ARG A 50 0.27 9.27 4.42
N VAL A 51 -0.80 9.04 3.66
CA VAL A 51 -1.71 7.93 3.93
C VAL A 51 -0.98 6.60 3.81
N ALA A 52 -0.16 6.44 2.76
CA ALA A 52 0.60 5.21 2.56
C ALA A 52 1.57 4.96 3.71
N LEU A 53 2.25 5.99 4.16
CA LEU A 53 3.17 5.86 5.29
C LEU A 53 2.43 5.46 6.55
N TYR A 54 1.26 6.05 6.77
CA TYR A 54 0.45 5.73 7.94
C TYR A 54 0.03 4.26 7.93
N ILE A 55 -0.42 3.79 6.77
CA ILE A 55 -0.82 2.40 6.61
C ILE A 55 0.38 1.48 6.85
N GLN A 56 1.51 1.81 6.26
CA GLN A 56 2.71 1.00 6.41
C GLN A 56 3.14 0.88 7.88
N GLN A 57 3.13 2.00 8.58
CA GLN A 57 3.50 2.00 9.99
C GLN A 57 2.50 1.25 10.85
N ALA A 58 1.20 1.41 10.57
CA ALA A 58 0.17 0.71 11.31
C ALA A 58 0.31 -0.80 11.14
N ILE A 59 0.63 -1.25 9.93
CA ILE A 59 0.81 -2.67 9.67
C ILE A 59 2.03 -3.21 10.40
N ARG A 60 3.14 -2.46 10.39
CA ARG A 60 4.37 -2.91 11.04
C ARG A 60 4.24 -3.00 12.56
N THR A 61 3.44 -2.12 13.15
CA THR A 61 3.34 -2.05 14.62
C THR A 61 2.16 -2.84 15.16
N LYS A 62 1.31 -3.38 14.30
CA LYS A 62 0.16 -4.15 14.72
C LYS A 62 0.59 -5.50 15.30
N LYS A 63 -0.08 -5.92 16.38
CA LYS A 63 0.06 -7.28 16.87
C LYS A 63 -0.94 -8.16 16.14
N TRP A 64 -0.43 -9.01 15.29
CA TRP A 64 -1.28 -9.88 14.47
C TRP A 64 -1.69 -11.10 15.26
N LEU A 65 -2.98 -11.44 15.21
CA LEU A 65 -3.50 -12.60 15.94
C LEU A 65 -2.86 -13.90 15.47
N TYR A 66 -2.46 -13.96 14.21
CA TYR A 66 -1.88 -15.16 13.62
C TYR A 66 -0.39 -15.02 13.37
N ALA A 67 0.27 -14.16 14.13
CA ALA A 67 1.69 -13.91 13.93
C ALA A 67 2.55 -15.18 14.08
N ASP A 68 2.19 -16.04 15.01
CA ASP A 68 2.94 -17.27 15.24
C ASP A 68 2.82 -18.27 14.09
N ALA A 69 1.81 -18.13 13.26
CA ALA A 69 1.63 -18.99 12.09
C ALA A 69 2.39 -18.46 10.86
N LEU A 70 3.01 -17.30 10.97
CA LEU A 70 3.70 -16.66 9.85
C LEU A 70 5.20 -16.92 9.94
N PRO A 71 5.88 -17.11 8.81
CA PRO A 71 7.31 -17.43 8.82
C PRO A 71 8.19 -16.40 9.54
N CYS A 72 7.87 -15.12 9.39
CA CYS A 72 8.70 -14.05 9.96
C CYS A 72 8.06 -13.35 11.15
N LYS A 73 6.87 -13.74 11.55
CA LYS A 73 6.13 -13.15 12.67
C LYS A 73 5.90 -11.65 12.55
N THR A 74 6.22 -11.07 11.41
CA THR A 74 5.94 -9.66 11.11
C THR A 74 5.34 -9.59 9.72
N ILE A 75 4.49 -8.61 9.52
CA ILE A 75 3.87 -8.37 8.23
C ILE A 75 4.29 -6.99 7.78
N THR A 76 4.71 -6.90 6.53
CA THR A 76 5.06 -5.63 5.91
C THR A 76 4.28 -5.49 4.61
N MET A 77 4.21 -4.29 4.08
CA MET A 77 3.47 -4.04 2.86
C MET A 77 4.29 -3.17 1.92
N SER A 78 4.26 -3.53 0.66
CA SER A 78 4.85 -2.72 -0.40
C SER A 78 3.73 -1.96 -1.10
N LEU A 79 3.93 -0.67 -1.33
CA LEU A 79 2.90 0.18 -1.91
C LEU A 79 3.42 0.91 -3.14
N GLY A 80 2.57 0.99 -4.16
CA GLY A 80 2.84 1.82 -5.33
C GLY A 80 1.79 2.90 -5.41
N ILE A 81 2.22 4.13 -5.66
CA ILE A 81 1.34 5.29 -5.66
C ILE A 81 1.44 6.02 -6.97
N VAL A 82 0.29 6.39 -7.53
CA VAL A 82 0.21 7.22 -8.72
C VAL A 82 -0.80 8.32 -8.52
N SER A 83 -0.63 9.40 -9.25
CA SER A 83 -1.50 10.57 -9.19
C SER A 83 -2.13 10.85 -10.56
N TYR A 84 -3.39 11.22 -10.53
CA TYR A 84 -4.08 11.72 -11.70
C TYR A 84 -4.20 13.24 -11.56
N PRO A 85 -3.99 14.02 -12.60
CA PRO A 85 -3.58 13.65 -13.96
C PRO A 85 -2.08 13.61 -14.17
N LYS A 86 -1.29 13.83 -13.14
CA LYS A 86 0.16 14.00 -13.26
C LYS A 86 0.84 12.78 -13.90
N ASP A 87 0.50 11.60 -13.44
CA ASP A 87 1.21 10.38 -13.88
C ASP A 87 0.56 9.70 -15.07
N ALA A 88 -0.74 9.84 -15.21
CA ALA A 88 -1.46 9.26 -16.34
C ALA A 88 -2.85 9.87 -16.43
N LEU A 89 -3.46 9.76 -17.60
CA LEU A 89 -4.80 10.31 -17.84
C LEU A 89 -5.87 9.23 -17.93
N LEU A 90 -5.48 8.01 -18.23
CA LEU A 90 -6.41 6.90 -18.38
C LEU A 90 -6.35 5.98 -17.18
N LYS A 91 -7.51 5.42 -16.81
CA LYS A 91 -7.62 4.54 -15.67
C LYS A 91 -6.66 3.35 -15.78
N GLU A 92 -6.59 2.74 -16.96
CA GLU A 92 -5.73 1.58 -17.19
C GLU A 92 -4.26 1.94 -17.00
N GLU A 93 -3.86 3.12 -17.42
CA GLU A 93 -2.49 3.59 -17.24
C GLU A 93 -2.18 3.84 -15.77
N LEU A 94 -3.13 4.41 -15.04
CA LEU A 94 -2.95 4.66 -13.61
C LEU A 94 -2.76 3.36 -12.86
N ILE A 95 -3.62 2.39 -13.13
CA ILE A 95 -3.53 1.09 -12.48
C ILE A 95 -2.22 0.40 -12.85
N GLY A 96 -1.85 0.43 -14.12
CA GLY A 96 -0.62 -0.18 -14.58
C GLY A 96 0.61 0.43 -13.93
N LYS A 97 0.64 1.75 -13.80
CA LYS A 97 1.78 2.43 -13.17
C LYS A 97 1.83 2.17 -11.67
N ALA A 98 0.69 2.13 -11.01
CA ALA A 98 0.65 1.80 -9.58
C ALA A 98 1.19 0.39 -9.35
N ASP A 99 0.78 -0.54 -10.20
CA ASP A 99 1.23 -1.92 -10.13
C ASP A 99 2.74 -2.02 -10.39
N GLU A 100 3.22 -1.26 -11.35
CA GLU A 100 4.64 -1.20 -11.69
C GLU A 100 5.47 -0.68 -10.52
N ALA A 101 5.00 0.38 -9.86
CA ALA A 101 5.67 0.94 -8.70
C ALA A 101 5.66 -0.05 -7.52
N MET A 102 4.54 -0.71 -7.31
CA MET A 102 4.43 -1.73 -6.26
C MET A 102 5.39 -2.89 -6.51
N TYR A 103 5.45 -3.34 -7.76
CA TYR A 103 6.34 -4.42 -8.14
C TYR A 103 7.80 -4.04 -7.92
N HIS A 104 8.15 -2.80 -8.28
CA HIS A 104 9.50 -2.28 -8.02
C HIS A 104 9.81 -2.31 -6.51
N ALA A 105 8.85 -1.91 -5.69
CA ALA A 105 9.03 -1.95 -4.25
C ALA A 105 9.29 -3.38 -3.75
N LYS A 106 8.55 -4.34 -4.28
CA LYS A 106 8.73 -5.75 -3.91
C LYS A 106 10.09 -6.29 -4.32
N LYS A 107 10.59 -5.86 -5.48
CA LYS A 107 11.87 -6.37 -6.00
C LYS A 107 13.08 -5.71 -5.37
N THR A 108 12.94 -4.53 -4.82
CA THR A 108 14.09 -3.77 -4.32
C THR A 108 14.18 -3.74 -2.80
N GLY A 109 13.57 -4.71 -2.13
CA GLY A 109 13.74 -4.85 -0.69
C GLY A 109 12.45 -5.03 0.08
N LYS A 110 11.29 -4.88 -0.57
CA LYS A 110 9.98 -4.97 0.07
C LYS A 110 9.82 -3.92 1.17
N ASN A 111 8.64 -3.84 1.75
CA ASN A 111 8.34 -2.91 2.83
C ASN A 111 8.70 -1.47 2.45
N LYS A 112 8.33 -1.09 1.24
CA LYS A 112 8.65 0.21 0.67
C LYS A 112 7.42 0.85 0.08
N ILE A 113 7.49 2.18 -0.02
CA ILE A 113 6.50 2.97 -0.74
C ILE A 113 7.22 3.56 -1.94
N CYS A 114 6.71 3.26 -3.13
CA CYS A 114 7.28 3.79 -4.37
C CYS A 114 6.24 4.61 -5.10
N TYR A 115 6.68 5.67 -5.75
CA TYR A 115 5.80 6.55 -6.51
C TYR A 115 6.52 7.02 -7.76
N PHE A 116 5.81 7.71 -8.63
CA PHE A 116 6.40 8.25 -9.84
C PHE A 116 6.76 9.71 -9.68
N ASP A 117 7.97 10.06 -10.08
CA ASP A 117 8.40 11.44 -10.16
C ASP A 117 9.09 11.61 -11.52
N LYS A 118 8.54 12.47 -12.36
CA LYS A 118 9.04 12.72 -13.71
C LYS A 118 9.22 11.42 -14.51
N ASN A 119 8.20 10.56 -14.44
CA ASN A 119 8.15 9.26 -15.13
C ASN A 119 9.16 8.24 -14.62
N LYS A 120 9.76 8.48 -13.46
CA LYS A 120 10.67 7.52 -12.84
C LYS A 120 10.09 7.04 -11.53
N ILE A 121 10.35 5.79 -11.20
CA ILE A 121 9.92 5.21 -9.93
C ILE A 121 10.93 5.61 -8.86
N VAL A 122 10.44 6.17 -7.77
CA VAL A 122 11.26 6.68 -6.68
C VAL A 122 10.78 6.06 -5.37
N ASP A 123 11.73 5.70 -4.52
CA ASP A 123 11.41 5.25 -3.17
C ASP A 123 11.04 6.46 -2.32
N TYR A 124 9.91 6.39 -1.63
CA TYR A 124 9.54 7.44 -0.71
C TYR A 124 10.22 7.20 0.63
N LYS A 125 10.94 8.19 1.11
CA LYS A 125 11.57 8.16 2.41
C LYS A 125 11.10 9.34 3.22
N GLU A 126 10.77 9.08 4.47
CA GLU A 126 10.36 10.13 5.36
C GLU A 126 11.56 11.01 5.69
N GLU A 127 11.48 12.28 5.28
CA GLU A 127 12.58 13.23 5.50
C GLU A 127 12.35 14.04 6.76
N GLY A 128 13.44 14.58 7.29
CA GLY A 128 13.37 15.51 8.40
C GLY A 128 13.15 14.86 9.75
N ILE A 129 13.20 13.57 9.80
CA ILE A 129 13.00 12.85 11.05
C ILE A 129 14.33 12.39 11.62
N GLY A 130 15.31 12.64 10.92
CA GLY A 130 16.65 12.26 11.35
C GLY A 130 17.00 12.89 12.65
#